data_c93d100b4c5c868b18818f85407fa839
#
_entry.id   c93d100b4c5c868b18818f85407fa839
#
_cell.length_a   1.000
_cell.length_b   1.000
_cell.length_c   1.000
_cell.angle_alpha   90.00
_cell.angle_beta   90.00
_cell.angle_gamma   90.00
#
_symmetry.space_group_name_H-M   'P 1'
#
loop_
_entity.id
_entity.type
_entity.pdbx_description
1 polymer ?
#
loop_
_entity_poly.entity_id
_entity_poly.type
_entity_poly.pdbx_seq_one_letter_code
_entity_poly.pdbx_strand_id
1 'polypeptide(L)'
;MGMLTDDERETIDALKRAGFGDDDIAAIMGNIAVETGNTFSHTQKQKGGGGGYGLFQFTGGHKDDYFDWIKGNKIPDSKFSQAKFVHDNIYARGEYGHDLGWRARGVLQESLDEPVPTPMALSQ
;
A
#
# COMPACT_ATOMS: atom_id res chain seq x y z
N MET A 1 -4.12 19.05 -16.55
CA MET A 1 -4.06 18.01 -16.03
C MET A 1 -3.12 17.13 -16.56
N GLY A 2 -2.24 16.79 -15.95
CA GLY A 2 -1.24 15.94 -16.40
C GLY A 2 -1.71 14.55 -16.61
N MET A 3 -1.02 13.84 -17.43
CA MET A 3 -1.31 12.47 -17.59
C MET A 3 -0.60 11.71 -16.50
N LEU A 4 -1.10 10.58 -16.18
CA LEU A 4 -0.44 9.74 -15.18
C LEU A 4 0.89 9.24 -15.74
N THR A 5 1.87 9.13 -14.87
CA THR A 5 3.14 8.53 -15.27
C THR A 5 2.94 7.04 -15.42
N ASP A 6 3.92 6.37 -16.00
CA ASP A 6 3.88 4.93 -16.12
C ASP A 6 3.85 4.26 -14.76
N ASP A 7 4.65 4.77 -13.82
CA ASP A 7 4.66 4.20 -12.47
C ASP A 7 3.32 4.37 -11.78
N GLU A 8 2.66 5.48 -11.99
CA GLU A 8 1.33 5.69 -11.41
C GLU A 8 0.32 4.72 -12.01
N ARG A 9 0.34 4.55 -13.33
CA ARG A 9 -0.59 3.63 -13.98
C ARG A 9 -0.35 2.19 -13.55
N GLU A 10 0.91 1.80 -13.42
CA GLU A 10 1.25 0.46 -12.99
C GLU A 10 0.81 0.23 -11.56
N THR A 11 0.91 1.24 -10.72
CA THR A 11 0.49 1.13 -9.33
C THR A 11 -1.03 0.98 -9.25
N ILE A 12 -1.77 1.74 -10.02
CA ILE A 12 -3.23 1.62 -10.07
C ILE A 12 -3.60 0.21 -10.53
N ASP A 13 -2.95 -0.27 -11.57
CA ASP A 13 -3.23 -1.60 -12.08
C ASP A 13 -2.94 -2.66 -11.01
N ALA A 14 -1.84 -2.52 -10.31
CA ALA A 14 -1.49 -3.47 -9.25
C ALA A 14 -2.54 -3.48 -8.15
N LEU A 15 -3.03 -2.32 -7.77
CA LEU A 15 -4.06 -2.24 -6.73
C LEU A 15 -5.37 -2.86 -7.20
N LYS A 16 -5.75 -2.64 -8.44
CA LYS A 16 -6.95 -3.26 -8.99
C LYS A 16 -6.83 -4.77 -9.03
N ARG A 17 -5.69 -5.25 -9.49
CA ARG A 17 -5.47 -6.69 -9.57
C ARG A 17 -5.40 -7.34 -8.21
N ALA A 18 -4.99 -6.60 -7.21
CA ALA A 18 -4.96 -7.11 -5.84
C ALA A 18 -6.35 -7.19 -5.23
N GLY A 19 -7.32 -6.49 -5.79
CA GLY A 19 -8.70 -6.59 -5.31
C GLY A 19 -9.30 -5.32 -4.74
N PHE A 20 -8.58 -4.21 -4.75
CA PHE A 20 -9.13 -2.97 -4.20
C PHE A 20 -10.13 -2.35 -5.16
N GLY A 21 -11.17 -1.75 -4.62
CA GLY A 21 -12.13 -1.02 -5.42
C GLY A 21 -11.66 0.38 -5.77
N ASP A 22 -12.33 1.01 -6.71
CA ASP A 22 -11.88 2.30 -7.23
C ASP A 22 -11.79 3.39 -6.17
N ASP A 23 -12.75 3.43 -5.26
CA ASP A 23 -12.73 4.47 -4.24
C ASP A 23 -11.53 4.29 -3.30
N ASP A 24 -11.24 3.05 -2.97
CA ASP A 24 -10.11 2.79 -2.10
C ASP A 24 -8.81 3.10 -2.82
N ILE A 25 -8.75 2.78 -4.10
CA ILE A 25 -7.54 3.03 -4.87
C ILE A 25 -7.22 4.53 -4.90
N ALA A 26 -8.24 5.36 -5.08
CA ALA A 26 -8.00 6.80 -5.12
C ALA A 26 -7.35 7.28 -3.82
N ALA A 27 -7.85 6.81 -2.69
CA ALA A 27 -7.29 7.21 -1.40
C ALA A 27 -5.91 6.62 -1.18
N ILE A 28 -5.72 5.36 -1.54
CA ILE A 28 -4.45 4.69 -1.37
C ILE A 28 -3.37 5.34 -2.23
N MET A 29 -3.71 5.72 -3.45
CA MET A 29 -2.75 6.38 -4.33
C MET A 29 -2.23 7.68 -3.72
N GLY A 30 -3.09 8.44 -3.06
CA GLY A 30 -2.66 9.66 -2.39
C GLY A 30 -1.64 9.38 -1.31
N ASN A 31 -1.84 8.31 -0.57
CA ASN A 31 -0.90 7.96 0.48
C ASN A 31 0.39 7.38 -0.07
N ILE A 32 0.32 6.60 -1.12
CA ILE A 32 1.53 6.08 -1.74
C ILE A 32 2.38 7.24 -2.29
N ALA A 33 1.73 8.26 -2.82
CA ALA A 33 2.46 9.43 -3.30
C ALA A 33 3.28 10.05 -2.17
N VAL A 34 2.69 10.20 -1.01
CA VAL A 34 3.39 10.76 0.13
C VAL A 34 4.48 9.82 0.62
N GLU A 35 4.18 8.55 0.76
CA GLU A 35 5.14 7.60 1.30
C GLU A 35 6.35 7.39 0.41
N THR A 36 6.17 7.47 -0.89
CA THR A 36 7.27 7.24 -1.81
C THR A 36 7.88 8.53 -2.35
N GLY A 37 7.41 9.68 -1.92
CA GLY A 37 7.89 10.95 -2.46
C GLY A 37 7.56 11.07 -3.94
N ASN A 38 6.39 10.60 -4.32
CA ASN A 38 5.87 10.64 -5.69
C ASN A 38 6.62 9.77 -6.69
N THR A 39 7.42 8.80 -6.21
CA THR A 39 8.08 7.92 -7.15
C THR A 39 7.22 6.74 -7.56
N PHE A 40 6.28 6.36 -6.72
CA PHE A 40 5.44 5.18 -6.92
C PHE A 40 6.29 3.95 -7.26
N SER A 41 7.46 3.87 -6.62
CA SER A 41 8.37 2.78 -6.87
C SER A 41 8.25 1.74 -5.77
N HIS A 42 8.10 0.48 -6.15
CA HIS A 42 8.00 -0.58 -5.16
C HIS A 42 9.34 -0.86 -4.49
N THR A 43 10.42 -0.28 -4.99
CA THR A 43 11.72 -0.43 -4.35
C THR A 43 12.15 0.82 -3.61
N GLN A 44 11.23 1.75 -3.41
CA GLN A 44 11.56 3.00 -2.74
C GLN A 44 11.99 2.75 -1.30
N LYS A 45 13.17 3.19 -0.94
CA LYS A 45 13.62 3.09 0.44
C LYS A 45 13.27 4.38 1.14
N GLN A 46 13.06 4.30 2.44
CA GLN A 46 12.67 5.46 3.20
C GLN A 46 13.78 6.51 3.15
N LYS A 47 13.39 7.72 2.87
CA LYS A 47 14.35 8.81 2.84
C LYS A 47 14.87 9.04 4.25
N GLY A 48 16.13 9.29 4.37
CA GLY A 48 16.72 9.50 5.68
C GLY A 48 17.13 8.22 6.39
N GLY A 49 16.97 7.07 5.72
CA GLY A 49 17.50 5.82 6.29
C GLY A 49 16.64 5.14 7.32
N GLY A 50 15.38 5.39 7.36
CA GLY A 50 14.52 4.83 8.39
C GLY A 50 14.09 3.40 8.20
N GLY A 51 14.49 2.75 7.14
CA GLY A 51 14.17 1.34 6.96
C GLY A 51 12.87 1.02 6.24
N GLY A 52 12.07 2.01 5.92
CA GLY A 52 10.84 1.79 5.18
C GLY A 52 11.10 1.32 3.76
N TYR A 53 10.27 0.44 3.24
CA TYR A 53 10.49 -0.13 1.93
C TYR A 53 9.20 -0.22 1.13
N GLY A 54 9.29 0.19 -0.12
CA GLY A 54 8.23 -0.05 -1.09
C GLY A 54 7.12 0.97 -1.09
N LEU A 55 6.05 0.61 -1.75
CA LEU A 55 4.90 1.51 -1.91
C LEU A 55 4.29 1.92 -0.58
N PHE A 56 4.26 0.99 0.36
CA PHE A 56 3.62 1.23 1.65
C PHE A 56 4.63 1.50 2.75
N GLN A 57 5.89 1.57 2.40
CA GLN A 57 6.97 1.81 3.36
C GLN A 57 6.90 0.86 4.55
N PHE A 58 6.87 -0.43 4.26
CA PHE A 58 6.89 -1.46 5.28
C PHE A 58 8.14 -1.31 6.15
N THR A 59 7.99 -1.44 7.45
CA THR A 59 9.13 -1.37 8.36
C THR A 59 9.09 -2.52 9.34
N GLY A 60 10.22 -2.82 9.95
CA GLY A 60 10.30 -3.77 11.06
C GLY A 60 9.70 -5.11 10.75
N GLY A 61 8.88 -5.60 11.66
CA GLY A 61 8.25 -6.90 11.51
C GLY A 61 7.37 -7.02 10.30
N HIS A 62 6.70 -5.94 9.91
CA HIS A 62 5.83 -6.00 8.74
C HIS A 62 6.65 -6.12 7.46
N LYS A 63 7.84 -5.55 7.44
CA LYS A 63 8.73 -5.71 6.30
C LYS A 63 9.20 -7.15 6.22
N ASP A 64 9.57 -7.72 7.35
CA ASP A 64 10.00 -9.12 7.41
C ASP A 64 8.85 -10.04 7.01
N ASP A 65 7.66 -9.77 7.48
CA ASP A 65 6.48 -10.57 7.15
C ASP A 65 6.20 -10.53 5.65
N TYR A 66 6.33 -9.36 5.05
CA TYR A 66 6.10 -9.24 3.62
C TYR A 66 7.11 -10.10 2.84
N PHE A 67 8.40 -9.99 3.18
CA PHE A 67 9.40 -10.73 2.44
C PHE A 67 9.26 -12.24 2.66
N ASP A 68 8.88 -12.65 3.87
CA ASP A 68 8.61 -14.07 4.12
C ASP A 68 7.40 -14.55 3.33
N TRP A 69 6.39 -13.70 3.21
CA TRP A 69 5.17 -14.04 2.49
C TRP A 69 5.45 -14.24 1.00
N ILE A 70 6.19 -13.36 0.38
CA ILE A 70 6.47 -13.53 -1.04
C ILE A 70 7.40 -14.72 -1.27
N LYS A 71 8.33 -14.96 -0.36
CA LYS A 71 9.22 -16.09 -0.49
C LYS A 71 8.43 -17.40 -0.35
N GLY A 72 7.55 -17.45 0.61
CA GLY A 72 6.73 -18.65 0.83
C GLY A 72 5.79 -18.93 -0.32
N ASN A 73 5.32 -17.89 -0.99
CA ASN A 73 4.42 -18.06 -2.12
C ASN A 73 5.15 -18.10 -3.46
N LYS A 74 6.46 -17.97 -3.44
CA LYS A 74 7.29 -18.05 -4.64
C LYS A 74 6.91 -17.02 -5.67
N ILE A 75 6.67 -15.80 -5.22
CA ILE A 75 6.34 -14.69 -6.12
C ILE A 75 7.38 -13.59 -5.97
N PRO A 76 7.60 -12.82 -7.03
CA PRO A 76 8.60 -11.78 -6.95
C PRO A 76 8.10 -10.56 -6.21
N ASP A 77 9.02 -9.78 -5.72
CA ASP A 77 8.70 -8.49 -5.15
C ASP A 77 8.30 -7.58 -6.30
N SER A 78 7.13 -6.99 -6.20
CA SER A 78 6.59 -6.13 -7.26
C SER A 78 5.51 -5.25 -6.67
N LYS A 79 5.03 -4.31 -7.47
CA LYS A 79 3.90 -3.48 -7.05
C LYS A 79 2.71 -4.36 -6.73
N PHE A 80 2.46 -5.35 -7.57
CA PHE A 80 1.34 -6.26 -7.35
C PHE A 80 1.51 -7.05 -6.06
N SER A 81 2.69 -7.60 -5.80
CA SER A 81 2.92 -8.39 -4.59
C SER A 81 2.69 -7.55 -3.35
N GLN A 82 3.16 -6.31 -3.37
CA GLN A 82 2.99 -5.43 -2.21
C GLN A 82 1.52 -5.09 -2.01
N ALA A 83 0.81 -4.77 -3.09
CA ALA A 83 -0.61 -4.46 -3.01
C ALA A 83 -1.41 -5.67 -2.53
N LYS A 84 -1.06 -6.84 -3.02
CA LYS A 84 -1.76 -8.08 -2.65
C LYS A 84 -1.52 -8.44 -1.19
N PHE A 85 -0.31 -8.26 -0.72
CA PHE A 85 0.00 -8.52 0.68
C PHE A 85 -0.87 -7.62 1.59
N VAL A 86 -0.95 -6.35 1.27
CA VAL A 86 -1.76 -5.43 2.07
C VAL A 86 -3.24 -5.82 1.98
N HIS A 87 -3.71 -6.10 0.79
CA HIS A 87 -5.11 -6.45 0.60
C HIS A 87 -5.47 -7.71 1.38
N ASP A 88 -4.68 -8.76 1.22
CA ASP A 88 -5.06 -10.04 1.77
C ASP A 88 -4.74 -10.21 3.25
N ASN A 89 -3.70 -9.56 3.71
CA ASN A 89 -3.23 -9.80 5.06
C ASN A 89 -3.59 -8.69 6.04
N ILE A 90 -4.05 -7.58 5.53
CA ILE A 90 -4.41 -6.47 6.40
C ILE A 90 -5.88 -6.12 6.17
N TYR A 91 -6.20 -5.80 4.93
CA TYR A 91 -7.50 -5.26 4.60
C TYR A 91 -8.59 -6.33 4.55
N ALA A 92 -8.37 -7.37 3.81
CA ALA A 92 -9.40 -8.38 3.63
C ALA A 92 -9.68 -9.18 4.88
N ARG A 93 -8.75 -9.21 5.82
CA ARG A 93 -8.98 -9.96 7.03
C ARG A 93 -9.78 -9.17 8.05
N GLY A 94 -10.14 -7.97 7.73
CA GLY A 94 -10.91 -7.16 8.67
C GLY A 94 -10.11 -6.70 9.85
N GLU A 95 -8.81 -6.81 9.76
CA GLU A 95 -7.96 -6.36 10.84
C GLU A 95 -7.53 -4.94 10.64
N TYR A 96 -8.04 -4.30 9.63
CA TYR A 96 -7.73 -2.96 9.36
C TYR A 96 -8.09 -2.17 10.58
N GLY A 97 -7.20 -1.49 11.05
CA GLY A 97 -7.47 -0.74 12.21
C GLY A 97 -6.95 -1.41 13.44
N HIS A 98 -6.68 -2.67 13.40
CA HIS A 98 -6.26 -3.31 14.59
C HIS A 98 -4.79 -3.27 14.78
N ASP A 99 -4.01 -3.54 13.87
CA ASP A 99 -2.64 -3.60 14.10
C ASP A 99 -2.02 -2.37 13.83
N LEU A 100 -2.42 -1.46 14.49
CA LEU A 100 -2.07 -0.26 14.08
C LEU A 100 -0.78 0.22 14.34
N GLY A 101 -0.02 -0.42 14.85
CA GLY A 101 1.25 0.05 14.94
C GLY A 101 1.96 0.00 13.60
N TRP A 102 1.27 -0.48 12.64
CA TRP A 102 1.81 -0.73 11.35
C TRP A 102 1.67 0.45 10.46
N ARG A 103 2.72 0.77 9.76
CA ARG A 103 2.72 1.97 8.96
C ARG A 103 1.69 1.97 7.86
N ALA A 104 1.59 0.89 7.16
CA ALA A 104 0.63 0.83 6.09
C ALA A 104 -0.77 1.04 6.58
N ARG A 105 -1.01 0.61 7.82
CA ARG A 105 -2.30 0.78 8.32
C ARG A 105 -2.54 2.22 8.65
N GLY A 106 -1.58 2.91 9.12
CA GLY A 106 -1.73 4.33 9.34
C GLY A 106 -2.01 5.06 8.07
N VAL A 107 -1.32 4.65 7.02
CA VAL A 107 -1.51 5.26 5.72
C VAL A 107 -2.94 5.05 5.24
N LEU A 108 -3.44 3.85 5.36
CA LEU A 108 -4.80 3.58 4.92
C LEU A 108 -5.81 4.33 5.77
N GLN A 109 -5.55 4.40 7.08
CA GLN A 109 -6.46 5.10 7.96
C GLN A 109 -6.48 6.58 7.62
N GLU A 110 -5.34 7.15 7.34
CA GLU A 110 -5.30 8.56 6.97
C GLU A 110 -6.09 8.81 5.70
N SER A 111 -5.98 7.89 4.75
CA SER A 111 -6.74 8.05 3.51
C SER A 111 -8.22 8.05 3.78
N LEU A 112 -8.65 7.21 4.71
CA LEU A 112 -10.06 7.13 4.98
C LEU A 112 -10.57 8.32 5.76
N ASP A 113 -9.71 8.97 6.48
CA ASP A 113 -10.12 10.13 7.25
C ASP A 113 -10.14 11.39 6.42
N GLU A 114 -9.65 11.35 5.20
CA GLU A 114 -9.69 12.50 4.35
C GLU A 114 -11.08 12.74 3.86
N PRO A 115 -11.37 13.92 3.46
CA PRO A 115 -12.72 14.20 2.97
C PRO A 115 -12.95 13.44 1.68
N VAL A 116 -12.07 12.71 1.23
CA VAL A 116 -12.24 11.98 0.09
C VAL A 116 -13.11 10.88 0.43
N PRO A 117 -13.87 10.55 -0.37
CA PRO A 117 -14.78 9.58 -0.12
C PRO A 117 -14.39 8.23 -0.11
N THR A 118 -13.90 7.71 0.53
CA THR A 118 -13.64 6.40 0.49
C THR A 118 -14.32 5.76 1.49
N PRO A 119 -15.08 5.07 1.26
CA PRO A 119 -15.81 4.52 2.21
C PRO A 119 -15.26 3.46 2.74
N MET A 120 -14.78 3.07 2.73
CA MET A 120 -14.28 2.25 3.21
C MET A 120 -14.68 1.27 3.53
N ALA A 121 -14.98 0.98 2.62
CA ALA A 121 -15.02 -0.29 2.74
C ALA A 121 -14.05 -0.58 3.74
N LEU A 122 -13.11 0.21 3.74
CA LEU A 122 -12.16 -0.05 4.65
C LEU A 122 -12.55 0.21 5.97
N SER A 123 -13.31 1.10 6.12
CA SER A 123 -13.54 1.49 7.42
C SER A 123 -14.49 0.71 7.99
N GLN A 124 -14.87 -0.01 7.32
CA GLN A 124 -15.84 -0.62 7.94
C GLN A 124 -15.57 -1.84 7.92
#